data_7a7e9f96e67a9cb63d6319d55eb699b4
#
_entry.id   7a7e9f96e67a9cb63d6319d55eb699b4
#
_cell.length_a   1.000
_cell.length_b   1.000
_cell.length_c   1.000
_cell.angle_alpha   90.00
_cell.angle_beta   90.00
_cell.angle_gamma   90.00
#
_symmetry.space_group_name_H-M   'P 1'
#
loop_
_entity.id
_entity.type
_entity.pdbx_description
1 polymer ?
#
loop_
_entity_poly.entity_id
_entity_poly.type
_entity_poly.pdbx_seq_one_letter_code
_entity_poly.pdbx_strand_id
1 'polypeptide(L)'
;MWGIATTPLFTELMRTDTFDHPHFTWSTNVDFVHYAGNWAVPLRYDLSDDDLEELLGSINGVFFAGGATDLVDMETGEMSLFYKNAKRIWAYMKRQKDERGIDWPIFGICQG
;
A
#
# COMPACT_ATOMS: atom_id res chain seq x y z
N MET A 1 -4.15 -6.21 12.89
CA MET A 1 -4.25 -4.95 12.10
C MET A 1 -3.82 -5.21 10.68
N TRP A 2 -4.51 -4.60 9.74
CA TRP A 2 -4.16 -4.66 8.34
C TRP A 2 -3.67 -3.32 7.84
N GLY A 3 -2.56 -3.30 7.12
CA GLY A 3 -2.11 -2.14 6.38
C GLY A 3 -2.92 -1.98 5.10
N ILE A 4 -3.35 -0.76 4.82
CA ILE A 4 -3.95 -0.40 3.52
C ILE A 4 -2.91 0.42 2.77
N ALA A 5 -2.45 -0.07 1.62
CA ALA A 5 -1.51 0.67 0.79
C ALA A 5 -2.18 1.95 0.27
N THR A 6 -1.57 3.10 0.57
CA THR A 6 -2.03 4.37 0.03
C THR A 6 -1.56 4.55 -1.41
N THR A 7 -2.32 5.31 -2.17
CA THR A 7 -1.99 5.65 -3.55
C THR A 7 -1.56 7.11 -3.66
N PRO A 8 -0.73 7.46 -4.65
CA PRO A 8 -0.44 8.87 -4.94
C PRO A 8 -1.71 9.62 -5.33
N LEU A 9 -1.77 10.89 -4.98
CA LEU A 9 -2.87 11.75 -5.37
C LEU A 9 -2.79 12.01 -6.88
N PHE A 10 -3.87 11.74 -7.60
CA PHE A 10 -3.97 12.09 -9.04
C PHE A 10 -4.12 13.59 -9.19
N THR A 11 -3.14 14.22 -9.79
CA THR A 11 -3.10 15.68 -9.95
C THR A 11 -4.20 16.24 -10.85
N GLU A 12 -4.76 15.44 -11.75
CA GLU A 12 -5.79 15.92 -12.67
C GLU A 12 -7.22 15.82 -12.13
N LEU A 13 -7.54 14.83 -11.32
CA LEU A 13 -8.88 14.61 -10.78
C LEU A 13 -9.12 15.34 -9.45
N MET A 14 -8.06 15.69 -8.73
CA MET A 14 -8.15 16.29 -7.40
C MET A 14 -7.43 17.62 -7.31
N ARG A 15 -7.42 18.38 -8.39
CA ARG A 15 -7.00 19.80 -8.40
C ARG A 15 -7.96 20.66 -7.59
N THR A 16 -8.06 20.36 -6.32
CA THR A 16 -8.61 21.31 -5.37
C THR A 16 -7.48 21.68 -4.42
N ASP A 17 -7.24 22.98 -4.30
CA ASP A 17 -6.27 23.57 -3.37
C ASP A 17 -6.51 23.19 -1.90
N THR A 18 -7.39 22.24 -1.65
CA THR A 18 -7.82 21.77 -0.35
C THR A 18 -7.09 20.53 0.16
N PHE A 19 -6.34 19.83 -0.68
CA PHE A 19 -5.63 18.62 -0.26
C PHE A 19 -4.11 18.86 -0.21
N ASP A 20 -3.64 19.15 0.98
CA ASP A 20 -2.20 19.31 1.27
C ASP A 20 -1.46 17.97 1.52
N HIS A 21 -2.10 16.86 1.16
CA HIS A 21 -1.56 15.52 1.40
C HIS A 21 -1.31 14.77 0.08
N PRO A 22 -0.08 14.30 -0.17
CA PRO A 22 0.26 13.56 -1.39
C PRO A 22 -0.27 12.12 -1.42
N HIS A 23 -0.89 11.67 -0.33
CA HIS A 23 -1.39 10.31 -0.16
C HIS A 23 -2.87 10.29 0.14
N PHE A 24 -3.55 9.28 -0.38
CA PHE A 24 -4.94 9.04 -0.02
C PHE A 24 -5.29 7.55 -0.07
N THR A 25 -6.36 7.18 0.60
CA THR A 25 -7.12 5.97 0.35
C THR A 25 -8.61 6.28 0.50
N TRP A 26 -9.44 5.60 -0.24
CA TRP A 26 -10.88 5.77 -0.11
C TRP A 26 -11.36 5.25 1.24
N SER A 27 -12.28 5.98 1.88
CA SER A 27 -12.88 5.55 3.15
C SER A 27 -13.56 4.18 3.04
N THR A 28 -14.11 3.85 1.88
CA THR A 28 -14.70 2.54 1.61
C THR A 28 -13.71 1.39 1.76
N ASN A 29 -12.43 1.59 1.48
CA ASN A 29 -11.38 0.59 1.70
C ASN A 29 -11.12 0.37 3.19
N VAL A 30 -11.14 1.44 3.97
CA VAL A 30 -11.04 1.38 5.43
C VAL A 30 -12.24 0.65 6.01
N ASP A 31 -13.44 0.99 5.56
CA ASP A 31 -14.68 0.34 5.97
C ASP A 31 -14.68 -1.16 5.64
N PHE A 32 -14.18 -1.53 4.47
CA PHE A 32 -14.04 -2.93 4.07
C PHE A 32 -13.22 -3.74 5.08
N VAL A 33 -12.08 -3.21 5.50
CA VAL A 33 -11.22 -3.84 6.51
C VAL A 33 -11.91 -3.91 7.88
N HIS A 34 -12.59 -2.83 8.28
CA HIS A 34 -13.33 -2.78 9.55
C HIS A 34 -14.50 -3.75 9.56
N TYR A 35 -15.28 -3.85 8.49
CA TYR A 35 -16.38 -4.81 8.39
C TYR A 35 -15.92 -6.26 8.42
N ALA A 36 -14.69 -6.51 8.00
CA ALA A 36 -14.07 -7.83 8.17
C ALA A 36 -13.57 -8.11 9.61
N GLY A 37 -13.82 -7.22 10.55
CA GLY A 37 -13.45 -7.37 11.96
C GLY A 37 -12.00 -6.99 12.27
N ASN A 38 -11.37 -6.19 11.43
CA ASN A 38 -9.97 -5.80 11.58
C ASN A 38 -9.80 -4.29 11.75
N TRP A 39 -8.62 -3.90 12.23
CA TRP A 39 -8.20 -2.50 12.28
C TRP A 39 -7.39 -2.17 11.03
N ALA A 40 -7.63 -1.00 10.45
CA ALA A 40 -6.93 -0.51 9.27
C ALA A 40 -5.87 0.53 9.66
N VAL A 41 -4.69 0.39 9.08
CA VAL A 41 -3.58 1.34 9.24
C VAL A 41 -3.17 1.81 7.84
N PRO A 42 -3.11 3.12 7.58
CA PRO A 42 -2.61 3.62 6.29
C PRO A 42 -1.12 3.28 6.13
N LEU A 43 -0.78 2.73 4.99
CA LEU A 43 0.57 2.33 4.65
C LEU A 43 1.05 3.20 3.48
N ARG A 44 1.84 4.21 3.80
CA ARG A 44 2.32 5.17 2.81
C ARG A 44 3.26 4.51 1.81
N TYR A 45 3.15 4.89 0.54
CA TYR A 45 3.96 4.33 -0.53
C TYR A 45 5.42 4.85 -0.55
N ASP A 46 5.71 5.92 0.19
CA ASP A 46 7.01 6.62 0.18
C ASP A 46 7.84 6.40 1.47
N LEU A 47 7.50 5.41 2.28
CA LEU A 47 8.25 5.09 3.49
C LEU A 47 9.68 4.65 3.16
N SER A 48 10.62 5.00 4.05
CA SER A 48 11.97 4.43 4.03
C SER A 48 11.91 2.91 4.26
N ASP A 49 12.99 2.20 3.92
CA ASP A 49 13.05 0.76 4.14
C ASP A 49 12.91 0.39 5.62
N ASP A 50 13.54 1.16 6.51
CA ASP A 50 13.49 0.91 7.95
C ASP A 50 12.09 1.16 8.53
N ASP A 51 11.45 2.27 8.14
CA ASP A 51 10.10 2.60 8.60
C ASP A 51 9.07 1.61 8.07
N LEU A 52 9.22 1.18 6.82
CA LEU A 52 8.35 0.16 6.22
C LEU A 52 8.49 -1.17 6.94
N GLU A 53 9.72 -1.62 7.20
CA GLU A 53 9.99 -2.88 7.90
C GLU A 53 9.39 -2.88 9.31
N GLU A 54 9.56 -1.78 10.05
CA GLU A 54 8.97 -1.62 11.38
C GLU A 54 7.45 -1.69 11.34
N LEU A 55 6.83 -0.95 10.41
CA LEU A 55 5.38 -0.96 10.26
C LEU A 55 4.84 -2.34 9.85
N LEU A 56 5.46 -3.00 8.89
CA LEU A 56 5.06 -4.35 8.46
C LEU A 56 5.17 -5.36 9.61
N GLY A 57 6.15 -5.21 10.49
CA GLY A 57 6.29 -6.05 11.68
C GLY A 57 5.18 -5.84 12.72
N SER A 58 4.48 -4.73 12.68
CA SER A 58 3.39 -4.39 13.61
C SER A 58 1.99 -4.76 13.12
N ILE A 59 1.85 -5.15 11.85
CA ILE A 59 0.57 -5.49 11.21
C ILE A 59 0.54 -6.96 10.77
N ASN A 60 -0.64 -7.46 10.46
CA ASN A 60 -0.85 -8.88 10.15
C ASN A 60 -1.03 -9.19 8.67
N GLY A 61 -1.10 -8.17 7.83
CA GLY A 61 -1.27 -8.31 6.40
C GLY A 61 -1.49 -6.98 5.72
N VAL A 62 -1.51 -6.97 4.40
CA VAL A 62 -1.73 -5.75 3.59
C VAL A 62 -2.85 -5.94 2.58
N PHE A 63 -3.67 -4.91 2.48
CA PHE A 63 -4.69 -4.77 1.47
C PHE A 63 -4.26 -3.74 0.41
N PHE A 64 -4.13 -4.19 -0.83
CA PHE A 64 -3.93 -3.33 -1.99
C PHE A 64 -5.26 -3.05 -2.65
N ALA A 65 -5.73 -1.83 -2.55
CA ALA A 65 -6.97 -1.39 -3.19
C ALA A 65 -6.81 -1.24 -4.71
N GLY A 66 -7.92 -1.17 -5.39
CA GLY A 66 -7.96 -0.83 -6.80
C GLY A 66 -7.59 0.63 -7.07
N GLY A 67 -7.25 0.92 -8.31
CA GLY A 67 -6.88 2.25 -8.74
C GLY A 67 -6.33 2.26 -10.16
N ALA A 68 -5.74 3.37 -10.54
CA ALA A 68 -5.08 3.54 -11.84
C ALA A 68 -3.76 4.31 -11.67
N THR A 69 -2.99 3.92 -10.65
CA THR A 69 -1.68 4.52 -10.39
C THR A 69 -0.67 4.01 -11.41
N ASP A 70 0.12 4.91 -11.97
CA ASP A 70 1.19 4.54 -12.87
C ASP A 70 2.24 3.70 -12.12
N LEU A 71 2.54 2.53 -12.67
CA LEU A 71 3.54 1.61 -12.12
C LEU A 71 4.94 1.91 -12.65
N VAL A 72 4.98 2.42 -13.88
CA VAL A 72 6.23 2.75 -14.59
C VAL A 72 6.06 4.10 -15.24
N ASP A 73 7.08 4.94 -15.14
CA ASP A 73 7.16 6.17 -15.93
C ASP A 73 7.34 5.82 -17.39
N MET A 74 6.41 6.22 -18.23
CA MET A 74 6.42 5.90 -19.66
C MET A 74 7.53 6.63 -20.44
N GLU A 75 8.06 7.72 -19.92
CA GLU A 75 9.13 8.49 -20.54
C GLU A 75 10.51 7.94 -20.18
N THR A 76 10.72 7.62 -18.90
CA THR A 76 12.03 7.19 -18.36
C THR A 76 12.14 5.67 -18.23
N GLY A 77 11.03 4.95 -18.20
CA GLY A 77 10.99 3.51 -17.93
C GLY A 77 11.26 3.14 -16.46
N GLU A 78 11.37 4.12 -15.57
CA GLU A 78 11.59 3.89 -14.15
C GLU A 78 10.32 3.45 -13.43
N MET A 79 10.48 2.53 -12.47
CA MET A 79 9.38 2.10 -11.60
C MET A 79 8.99 3.22 -10.65
N SER A 80 7.68 3.45 -10.49
CA SER A 80 7.15 4.40 -9.52
C SER A 80 7.47 3.99 -8.09
N LEU A 81 7.45 4.95 -7.17
CA LEU A 81 7.61 4.67 -5.74
C LEU A 81 6.52 3.73 -5.22
N PHE A 82 5.31 3.87 -5.72
CA PHE A 82 4.20 2.98 -5.40
C PHE A 82 4.52 1.52 -5.77
N TYR A 83 5.04 1.29 -6.97
CA TYR A 83 5.42 -0.05 -7.42
C TYR A 83 6.61 -0.60 -6.64
N LYS A 84 7.62 0.23 -6.38
CA LYS A 84 8.77 -0.17 -5.55
C LYS A 84 8.33 -0.57 -4.15
N ASN A 85 7.41 0.17 -3.56
CA ASN A 85 6.83 -0.16 -2.25
C ASN A 85 6.09 -1.50 -2.27
N ALA A 86 5.29 -1.75 -3.30
CA ALA A 86 4.60 -3.03 -3.46
C ALA A 86 5.58 -4.21 -3.54
N LYS A 87 6.68 -4.04 -4.26
CA LYS A 87 7.74 -5.07 -4.34
C LYS A 87 8.40 -5.33 -2.99
N ARG A 88 8.64 -4.29 -2.18
CA ARG A 88 9.20 -4.43 -0.83
C ARG A 88 8.26 -5.19 0.10
N ILE A 89 6.96 -4.89 0.04
CA ILE A 89 5.93 -5.59 0.81
C ILE A 89 5.86 -7.07 0.40
N TRP A 90 5.91 -7.35 -0.89
CA TRP A 90 5.95 -8.72 -1.41
C TRP A 90 7.19 -9.48 -0.91
N ALA A 91 8.36 -8.84 -0.93
CA ALA A 91 9.59 -9.44 -0.42
C ALA A 91 9.50 -9.74 1.09
N TYR A 92 8.88 -8.84 1.87
CA TYR A 92 8.63 -9.07 3.29
C TYR A 92 7.75 -10.31 3.50
N MET A 93 6.65 -10.42 2.79
CA MET A 93 5.76 -11.58 2.87
C MET A 93 6.52 -12.89 2.58
N LYS A 94 7.31 -12.90 1.52
CA LYS A 94 8.12 -14.07 1.18
C LYS A 94 9.12 -14.46 2.29
N ARG A 95 9.81 -13.47 2.86
CA ARG A 95 10.73 -13.73 3.97
C ARG A 95 10.02 -14.31 5.19
N GLN A 96 8.83 -13.81 5.53
CA GLN A 96 8.04 -14.36 6.64
C GLN A 96 7.71 -15.84 6.40
N LYS A 97 7.36 -16.20 5.18
CA LYS A 97 7.07 -17.59 4.82
C LYS A 97 8.33 -18.46 4.85
N ASP A 98 9.39 -18.02 4.18
CA ASP A 98 10.59 -18.83 3.95
C ASP A 98 11.44 -18.98 5.22
N GLU A 99 11.56 -17.92 6.03
CA GLU A 99 12.43 -17.91 7.21
C GLU A 99 11.72 -18.29 8.50
N ARG A 100 10.42 -18.00 8.62
CA ARG A 100 9.62 -18.18 9.84
C ARG A 100 8.46 -19.16 9.71
N GLY A 101 8.13 -19.59 8.50
CA GLY A 101 6.95 -20.41 8.23
C GLY A 101 5.62 -19.69 8.50
N ILE A 102 5.63 -18.37 8.56
CA ILE A 102 4.44 -17.55 8.83
C ILE A 102 3.74 -17.22 7.52
N ASP A 103 2.44 -17.52 7.46
CA ASP A 103 1.58 -17.07 6.38
C ASP A 103 1.13 -15.63 6.66
N TRP A 104 1.77 -14.69 5.96
CA TRP A 104 1.50 -13.26 6.08
C TRP A 104 0.72 -12.81 4.84
N PRO A 105 -0.60 -12.58 4.96
CA PRO A 105 -1.46 -12.42 3.80
C PRO A 105 -1.33 -11.06 3.12
N ILE A 106 -1.37 -11.09 1.80
CA ILE A 106 -1.60 -9.92 0.94
C ILE A 106 -2.90 -10.17 0.19
N PHE A 107 -3.79 -9.18 0.20
CA PHE A 107 -5.04 -9.21 -0.52
C PHE A 107 -5.10 -8.02 -1.49
N GLY A 108 -5.35 -8.28 -2.75
CA GLY A 108 -5.42 -7.27 -3.79
C GLY A 108 -6.74 -7.30 -4.54
N ILE A 109 -7.24 -6.12 -4.91
CA ILE A 109 -8.42 -5.95 -5.75
C ILE A 109 -8.03 -5.11 -6.96
N CYS A 110 -8.45 -5.51 -8.16
CA CYS A 110 -8.25 -4.78 -9.42
C CYS A 110 -6.76 -4.54 -9.67
N GLN A 111 -6.28 -3.29 -9.64
CA GLN A 111 -4.86 -2.97 -9.78
C GLN A 111 -4.01 -3.59 -8.64
N GLY A 112 -4.58 -3.68 -7.47
CA GLY A 112 -3.93 -4.37 -6.36
C GLY A 112 -3.87 -5.88 -6.54
#